data_79b9355fe3569b11b277f030f8c6101b
#
_entry.id   79b9355fe3569b11b277f030f8c6101b
#
_cell.length_a   1.000
_cell.length_b   1.000
_cell.length_c   1.000
_cell.angle_alpha   90.00
_cell.angle_beta   90.00
_cell.angle_gamma   90.00
#
_symmetry.space_group_name_H-M   'P 1'
#
loop_
_entity.id
_entity.type
_entity.pdbx_description
1 polymer ?
#
loop_
_entity_poly.entity_id
_entity_poly.type
_entity_poly.pdbx_seq_one_letter_code
_entity_poly.pdbx_strand_id
1 'polypeptide(L)'
;VELQPTISVLEHRAGRVRAGAVLTIVALLLCVGLSLCASPVGAEDAKQAHADEHEGESSAHSEEGSSEGSGVAAASEEKKEVAAAQKKKRPAKGVSLPPPGGDPRGAADLVICSQNLKLFGMFDTMSRGNPAFTRQKYAQKLDDLVSRFTAAKCDVVAVQEVIGKTLADGEAALNQLAGRWRERSNRVFSVMTAPPTEGSMTNGFLVALDRASVLQSLPYGRVQLPKIWSRQKPRLFSRPPFEVQLSVKSRDSDIVKAISLVNFHFKSKRGAKDDPTGLEWETYRMEMSEGLRRVLELRHKDAFASGESILVALGDRNSNFDVASARILEGSLSLDSFGEKGPCRLSKRGVPLCIHDSEMPRRLFSVLTSNVAVKTYPGTFSYKGEYSWLDDIIMPAESLRYAWQSAYSEGEYASGVVAAPEGASDHSLVYVALNW
;
A
#
# COMPACT_ATOMS: atom_id res chain seq x y z
N VAL A 1 -42.32 -10.78 37.43
CA VAL A 1 -41.49 -9.93 38.29
C VAL A 1 -40.72 -9.01 37.37
N GLU A 2 -41.26 -7.79 37.21
CA GLU A 2 -40.68 -6.69 36.43
C GLU A 2 -39.55 -6.05 37.26
N LEU A 3 -38.43 -5.78 36.63
CA LEU A 3 -37.38 -4.91 37.15
C LEU A 3 -37.20 -3.72 36.18
N GLN A 4 -37.64 -2.55 36.59
CA GLN A 4 -37.34 -1.26 35.93
C GLN A 4 -35.95 -0.76 36.35
N PRO A 5 -35.18 -0.13 35.48
CA PRO A 5 -33.93 0.53 35.86
C PRO A 5 -34.20 1.99 36.25
N THR A 6 -33.71 2.37 37.42
CA THR A 6 -33.72 3.73 37.96
C THR A 6 -32.61 4.57 37.30
N ILE A 7 -32.98 5.65 36.64
CA ILE A 7 -32.03 6.66 36.12
C ILE A 7 -31.84 7.72 37.22
N SER A 8 -30.60 7.84 37.73
CA SER A 8 -30.23 8.92 38.65
C SER A 8 -29.67 10.10 37.81
N VAL A 9 -30.34 11.22 37.89
CA VAL A 9 -29.94 12.50 37.34
C VAL A 9 -28.92 13.14 38.29
N LEU A 10 -27.71 13.41 37.79
CA LEU A 10 -26.72 14.28 38.44
C LEU A 10 -26.74 15.67 37.78
N GLU A 11 -27.36 16.59 38.48
CA GLU A 11 -27.24 18.02 38.15
C GLU A 11 -25.84 18.53 38.52
N HIS A 12 -25.13 19.10 37.59
CA HIS A 12 -23.97 19.94 37.87
C HIS A 12 -24.08 21.30 37.13
N ARG A 13 -23.99 22.32 37.92
CA ARG A 13 -24.07 23.76 37.70
C ARG A 13 -23.38 24.21 36.41
N ALA A 14 -24.15 24.83 35.53
CA ALA A 14 -23.67 25.57 34.37
C ALA A 14 -23.35 27.03 34.79
N GLY A 15 -22.10 27.43 34.64
CA GLY A 15 -21.67 28.82 34.63
C GLY A 15 -22.12 29.52 33.35
N ARG A 16 -22.70 30.70 33.49
CA ARG A 16 -23.16 31.59 32.39
C ARG A 16 -21.99 31.96 31.46
N VAL A 17 -22.01 31.52 30.22
CA VAL A 17 -21.22 32.06 29.13
C VAL A 17 -22.18 32.70 28.13
N ARG A 18 -21.87 33.99 27.78
CA ARG A 18 -22.70 34.90 26.97
C ARG A 18 -23.03 34.29 25.60
N ALA A 19 -24.31 34.14 25.33
CA ALA A 19 -24.86 33.89 24.00
C ALA A 19 -24.68 35.14 23.15
N GLY A 20 -23.78 35.09 22.17
CA GLY A 20 -23.56 36.24 21.28
C GLY A 20 -22.86 35.98 19.97
N ALA A 21 -22.24 34.78 19.79
CA ALA A 21 -21.38 34.55 18.65
C ALA A 21 -21.71 33.32 17.78
N VAL A 22 -22.78 32.59 18.02
CA VAL A 22 -23.08 31.33 17.32
C VAL A 22 -24.15 31.47 16.22
N LEU A 23 -24.88 32.61 16.17
CA LEU A 23 -25.98 32.79 15.21
C LEU A 23 -25.56 33.28 13.81
N THR A 24 -24.31 33.73 13.62
CA THR A 24 -23.87 34.30 12.33
C THR A 24 -23.24 33.27 11.39
N ILE A 25 -22.86 32.09 11.87
CA ILE A 25 -22.18 31.04 11.05
C ILE A 25 -23.19 30.09 10.39
N VAL A 26 -24.38 29.89 10.96
CA VAL A 26 -25.41 29.02 10.39
C VAL A 26 -26.15 29.65 9.21
N ALA A 27 -26.23 31.00 9.15
CA ALA A 27 -26.88 31.69 8.04
C ALA A 27 -26.06 31.76 6.75
N LEU A 28 -24.72 31.57 6.80
CA LEU A 28 -23.86 31.61 5.61
C LEU A 28 -23.75 30.28 4.87
N LEU A 29 -24.14 29.18 5.48
CA LEU A 29 -24.09 27.84 4.88
C LEU A 29 -25.40 27.46 4.15
N LEU A 30 -26.47 28.19 4.33
CA LEU A 30 -27.77 27.95 3.67
C LEU A 30 -27.96 28.75 2.36
N CYS A 31 -27.11 29.71 2.05
CA CYS A 31 -27.20 30.50 0.81
C CYS A 31 -26.36 29.97 -0.37
N VAL A 32 -25.55 28.97 -0.20
CA VAL A 32 -24.72 28.37 -1.28
C VAL A 32 -25.35 27.10 -1.90
N GLY A 33 -26.45 26.62 -1.34
CA GLY A 33 -27.11 25.37 -1.74
C GLY A 33 -28.23 25.48 -2.79
N LEU A 34 -28.56 26.67 -3.33
CA LEU A 34 -29.77 26.87 -4.15
C LEU A 34 -29.50 27.58 -5.49
N SER A 35 -28.42 27.29 -6.17
CA SER A 35 -28.19 27.88 -7.51
C SER A 35 -27.50 26.93 -8.48
N LEU A 36 -28.10 25.77 -8.72
CA LEU A 36 -27.73 24.89 -9.84
C LEU A 36 -28.88 23.91 -10.12
N CYS A 37 -29.99 24.45 -10.63
CA CYS A 37 -30.98 23.67 -11.39
C CYS A 37 -31.55 24.59 -12.46
N ALA A 38 -31.34 24.23 -13.69
CA ALA A 38 -32.06 24.51 -14.91
C ALA A 38 -31.13 24.97 -16.04
N SER A 39 -31.00 24.10 -17.01
CA SER A 39 -31.38 24.35 -18.41
C SER A 39 -31.01 23.17 -19.32
N PRO A 40 -31.65 23.08 -20.51
CA PRO A 40 -32.29 21.86 -20.97
C PRO A 40 -31.61 21.21 -22.18
N VAL A 41 -32.08 20.01 -22.41
CA VAL A 41 -32.17 19.19 -23.62
C VAL A 41 -31.95 19.92 -24.95
N GLY A 42 -31.03 19.38 -25.75
CA GLY A 42 -30.93 19.55 -27.20
C GLY A 42 -30.41 18.26 -27.80
N ALA A 43 -31.31 17.51 -28.45
CA ALA A 43 -31.02 16.36 -29.27
C ALA A 43 -30.67 16.82 -30.70
N GLU A 44 -29.85 16.05 -31.37
CA GLU A 44 -29.87 15.71 -32.83
C GLU A 44 -28.53 15.10 -33.19
N ASP A 45 -28.55 13.86 -33.50
CA ASP A 45 -28.63 13.17 -34.79
C ASP A 45 -27.34 13.17 -35.65
N ALA A 46 -26.90 11.97 -35.86
CA ALA A 46 -26.77 11.27 -37.11
C ALA A 46 -25.38 11.07 -37.76
N LYS A 47 -25.16 9.79 -38.02
CA LYS A 47 -24.61 9.15 -39.23
C LYS A 47 -23.07 9.22 -39.44
N GLN A 48 -22.40 8.06 -39.35
CA GLN A 48 -22.26 7.01 -40.38
C GLN A 48 -21.16 7.27 -41.42
N ALA A 49 -20.31 6.26 -41.56
CA ALA A 49 -19.57 5.74 -42.74
C ALA A 49 -18.11 6.26 -42.82
N HIS A 50 -17.09 5.53 -43.11
CA HIS A 50 -16.85 4.40 -44.00
C HIS A 50 -15.44 3.85 -43.72
N ALA A 51 -15.31 2.57 -44.01
CA ALA A 51 -14.06 1.83 -44.16
C ALA A 51 -13.27 2.33 -45.38
N ASP A 52 -11.96 2.16 -45.31
CA ASP A 52 -11.21 1.73 -46.49
C ASP A 52 -9.92 1.01 -46.08
N GLU A 53 -9.82 -0.17 -46.65
CA GLU A 53 -8.67 -1.06 -46.69
C GLU A 53 -7.62 -0.46 -47.63
N HIS A 54 -6.35 -0.66 -47.34
CA HIS A 54 -5.33 -0.81 -48.39
C HIS A 54 -4.23 -1.76 -47.94
N GLU A 55 -4.18 -2.90 -48.61
CA GLU A 55 -3.05 -3.81 -48.76
C GLU A 55 -1.94 -3.18 -49.58
N GLY A 56 -0.72 -3.67 -49.41
CA GLY A 56 0.41 -3.38 -50.25
C GLY A 56 1.71 -3.97 -49.73
N GLU A 57 1.92 -5.20 -50.00
CA GLU A 57 2.98 -5.99 -50.65
C GLU A 57 4.43 -5.44 -50.63
N SER A 58 5.27 -6.30 -50.08
CA SER A 58 6.49 -6.97 -50.58
C SER A 58 7.64 -6.10 -51.08
N SER A 59 8.83 -6.36 -50.60
CA SER A 59 9.91 -6.99 -51.39
C SER A 59 11.15 -7.31 -50.54
N ALA A 60 11.66 -8.47 -50.80
CA ALA A 60 12.91 -9.03 -50.33
C ALA A 60 14.12 -8.38 -51.07
N HIS A 61 15.24 -8.26 -50.38
CA HIS A 61 16.56 -8.40 -51.03
C HIS A 61 17.54 -9.05 -50.07
N SER A 62 18.06 -10.16 -50.53
CA SER A 62 19.22 -10.90 -50.06
C SER A 62 20.50 -10.18 -50.57
N GLU A 63 21.53 -10.13 -49.72
CA GLU A 63 22.92 -10.23 -50.22
C GLU A 63 23.82 -10.86 -49.13
N GLU A 64 24.54 -11.88 -49.58
CA GLU A 64 25.58 -12.60 -48.89
C GLU A 64 26.88 -11.77 -48.82
N GLY A 65 27.61 -11.94 -47.72
CA GLY A 65 28.97 -11.41 -47.59
C GLY A 65 29.76 -12.16 -46.53
N SER A 66 30.48 -13.19 -46.95
CA SER A 66 31.45 -13.98 -46.18
C SER A 66 32.69 -13.15 -45.83
N SER A 67 33.20 -13.25 -44.60
CA SER A 67 34.66 -13.25 -44.36
C SER A 67 35.00 -13.85 -42.99
N GLU A 68 35.94 -14.73 -43.04
CA GLU A 68 36.58 -15.51 -41.98
C GLU A 68 37.30 -14.61 -40.95
N GLY A 69 37.34 -15.05 -39.69
CA GLY A 69 38.18 -14.47 -38.66
C GLY A 69 38.18 -15.33 -37.39
N SER A 70 39.09 -16.27 -37.37
CA SER A 70 39.41 -17.17 -36.26
C SER A 70 39.91 -16.41 -35.02
N GLY A 71 39.45 -16.86 -33.83
CA GLY A 71 40.16 -16.61 -32.57
C GLY A 71 39.36 -15.91 -31.52
N VAL A 72 38.50 -16.61 -30.79
CA VAL A 72 38.17 -16.37 -29.37
C VAL A 72 37.40 -17.61 -28.82
N ALA A 73 38.09 -18.68 -28.55
CA ALA A 73 37.47 -19.90 -27.97
C ALA A 73 37.82 -20.12 -26.48
N ALA A 74 38.58 -19.23 -25.85
CA ALA A 74 39.06 -19.46 -24.47
C ALA A 74 38.32 -18.65 -23.37
N ALA A 75 37.49 -17.66 -23.72
CA ALA A 75 36.84 -16.80 -22.73
C ALA A 75 35.40 -17.22 -22.38
N SER A 76 34.84 -18.26 -23.00
CA SER A 76 33.44 -18.64 -22.82
C SER A 76 33.20 -19.74 -21.75
N GLU A 77 34.19 -20.47 -21.35
CA GLU A 77 34.00 -21.53 -20.31
C GLU A 77 34.06 -20.98 -18.90
N GLU A 78 34.89 -20.01 -18.62
CA GLU A 78 34.98 -19.42 -17.27
C GLU A 78 33.71 -18.62 -16.88
N LYS A 79 33.02 -18.00 -17.85
CA LYS A 79 31.74 -17.35 -17.62
C LYS A 79 30.55 -18.28 -17.42
N LYS A 80 30.64 -19.54 -17.92
CA LYS A 80 29.58 -20.55 -17.71
C LYS A 80 29.69 -21.19 -16.33
N GLU A 81 30.85 -21.34 -15.78
CA GLU A 81 31.07 -21.94 -14.46
C GLU A 81 30.66 -20.97 -13.32
N VAL A 82 30.91 -19.67 -13.46
CA VAL A 82 30.45 -18.63 -12.52
C VAL A 82 28.91 -18.48 -12.55
N ALA A 83 28.28 -18.62 -13.72
CA ALA A 83 26.83 -18.55 -13.85
C ALA A 83 26.12 -19.82 -13.31
N ALA A 84 26.79 -21.00 -13.33
CA ALA A 84 26.25 -22.24 -12.79
C ALA A 84 26.36 -22.34 -11.27
N ALA A 85 27.37 -21.68 -10.65
CA ALA A 85 27.53 -21.63 -9.20
C ALA A 85 26.51 -20.70 -8.49
N GLN A 86 25.93 -19.72 -9.19
CA GLN A 86 24.90 -18.86 -8.64
C GLN A 86 23.46 -19.43 -8.69
N LYS A 87 23.25 -20.56 -9.40
CA LYS A 87 21.90 -21.17 -9.56
C LYS A 87 21.46 -22.11 -8.44
N LYS A 88 22.23 -22.30 -7.35
CA LYS A 88 21.89 -23.25 -6.29
C LYS A 88 22.03 -22.73 -4.85
N LYS A 89 21.57 -21.54 -4.55
CA LYS A 89 21.16 -21.23 -3.16
C LYS A 89 19.66 -20.99 -3.16
N ARG A 90 18.86 -22.06 -2.94
CA ARG A 90 17.51 -21.93 -2.38
C ARG A 90 17.68 -21.10 -1.10
N PRO A 91 16.94 -19.99 -0.95
CA PRO A 91 16.93 -19.31 0.34
C PRO A 91 16.45 -20.31 1.37
N ALA A 92 17.18 -20.42 2.47
CA ALA A 92 16.76 -21.19 3.62
C ALA A 92 15.32 -20.79 3.97
N LYS A 93 14.48 -21.78 4.31
CA LYS A 93 13.10 -21.54 4.81
C LYS A 93 13.17 -20.40 5.80
N GLY A 94 12.47 -19.29 5.49
CA GLY A 94 12.61 -18.03 6.21
C GLY A 94 12.30 -18.21 7.70
N VAL A 95 13.34 -18.23 8.47
CA VAL A 95 13.27 -18.02 9.91
C VAL A 95 13.35 -16.51 10.07
N SER A 96 12.27 -15.87 10.52
CA SER A 96 12.38 -14.50 11.02
C SER A 96 13.37 -14.55 12.19
N LEU A 97 14.55 -13.99 12.00
CA LEU A 97 15.48 -13.85 13.12
C LEU A 97 14.83 -12.92 14.14
N PRO A 98 14.66 -13.36 15.40
CA PRO A 98 14.21 -12.45 16.43
C PRO A 98 15.25 -11.32 16.57
N PRO A 99 14.82 -10.08 16.80
CA PRO A 99 15.75 -9.00 17.06
C PRO A 99 16.61 -9.33 18.28
N PRO A 100 17.88 -8.87 18.29
CA PRO A 100 18.76 -9.02 19.47
C PRO A 100 18.06 -8.48 20.70
N GLY A 101 18.02 -9.27 21.79
CA GLY A 101 17.42 -8.84 23.06
C GLY A 101 15.97 -9.29 23.31
N GLY A 102 15.41 -10.14 22.46
CA GLY A 102 14.04 -10.67 22.58
C GLY A 102 13.13 -10.18 21.49
N ASP A 103 11.89 -10.68 21.50
CA ASP A 103 10.87 -10.29 20.52
C ASP A 103 10.11 -9.04 21.01
N PRO A 104 10.42 -7.83 20.51
CA PRO A 104 9.82 -6.58 20.99
C PRO A 104 8.31 -6.53 20.72
N ARG A 105 7.80 -7.33 19.79
CA ARG A 105 6.39 -7.33 19.38
C ARG A 105 5.46 -7.76 20.53
N GLY A 106 5.94 -8.58 21.46
CA GLY A 106 5.16 -9.02 22.61
C GLY A 106 4.92 -7.92 23.65
N ALA A 107 5.85 -6.96 23.74
CA ALA A 107 5.80 -5.83 24.67
C ALA A 107 5.33 -4.54 24.01
N ALA A 108 5.23 -4.48 22.67
CA ALA A 108 4.81 -3.30 21.95
C ALA A 108 3.37 -2.90 22.27
N ASP A 109 3.11 -1.59 22.29
CA ASP A 109 1.76 -1.06 22.45
C ASP A 109 0.85 -1.41 21.29
N LEU A 110 1.40 -1.43 20.06
CA LEU A 110 0.69 -1.83 18.86
C LEU A 110 1.64 -2.45 17.84
N VAL A 111 1.25 -3.60 17.26
CA VAL A 111 1.93 -4.19 16.11
C VAL A 111 1.07 -4.02 14.86
N ILE A 112 1.60 -3.30 13.88
CA ILE A 112 0.93 -3.00 12.62
C ILE A 112 1.60 -3.80 11.51
N CYS A 113 0.79 -4.50 10.71
CA CYS A 113 1.24 -5.34 9.63
C CYS A 113 0.64 -4.88 8.29
N SER A 114 1.34 -5.15 7.18
CA SER A 114 0.83 -5.03 5.83
C SER A 114 1.02 -6.33 5.07
N GLN A 115 -0.01 -6.77 4.34
CA GLN A 115 -0.02 -8.01 3.58
C GLN A 115 -0.83 -7.88 2.30
N ASN A 116 -0.19 -7.94 1.15
CA ASN A 116 -0.90 -8.20 -0.10
C ASN A 116 -1.39 -9.65 -0.11
N LEU A 117 -2.70 -9.86 -0.28
CA LEU A 117 -3.36 -11.17 -0.16
C LEU A 117 -3.36 -12.00 -1.45
N LYS A 118 -2.83 -11.46 -2.55
CA LYS A 118 -2.85 -12.10 -3.88
C LYS A 118 -4.25 -12.52 -4.30
N LEU A 119 -5.04 -11.55 -4.76
CA LEU A 119 -6.39 -11.77 -5.29
C LEU A 119 -7.29 -12.56 -4.31
N PHE A 120 -7.47 -12.02 -3.11
CA PHE A 120 -8.27 -12.68 -2.08
C PHE A 120 -9.73 -12.24 -2.11
N GLY A 121 -10.66 -13.19 -2.25
CA GLY A 121 -12.10 -12.98 -2.25
C GLY A 121 -12.85 -14.16 -1.63
N MET A 122 -14.18 -14.14 -1.74
CA MET A 122 -15.00 -15.29 -1.38
C MET A 122 -14.62 -16.51 -2.25
N PHE A 123 -14.75 -17.73 -1.69
CA PHE A 123 -14.41 -18.95 -2.43
C PHE A 123 -15.00 -18.99 -3.83
N ASP A 124 -16.30 -18.70 -3.96
CA ASP A 124 -17.00 -18.77 -5.26
C ASP A 124 -16.48 -17.72 -6.28
N THR A 125 -15.97 -16.59 -5.79
CA THR A 125 -15.32 -15.60 -6.65
C THR A 125 -13.93 -16.07 -7.10
N MET A 126 -13.13 -16.67 -6.21
CA MET A 126 -11.78 -17.12 -6.50
C MET A 126 -11.74 -18.40 -7.34
N SER A 127 -12.73 -19.29 -7.19
CA SER A 127 -12.83 -20.53 -7.96
C SER A 127 -13.40 -20.34 -9.36
N ARG A 128 -14.01 -19.19 -9.65
CA ARG A 128 -14.62 -18.91 -10.95
C ARG A 128 -13.58 -18.96 -12.07
N GLY A 129 -13.78 -19.86 -13.02
CA GLY A 129 -12.84 -20.07 -14.12
C GLY A 129 -11.54 -20.81 -13.73
N ASN A 130 -11.43 -21.26 -12.47
CA ASN A 130 -10.29 -22.04 -11.99
C ASN A 130 -10.74 -23.30 -11.22
N PRO A 131 -11.11 -24.38 -11.90
CA PRO A 131 -11.59 -25.60 -11.25
C PRO A 131 -10.53 -26.28 -10.38
N ALA A 132 -9.24 -25.96 -10.57
CA ALA A 132 -8.16 -26.46 -9.74
C ALA A 132 -8.08 -25.74 -8.37
N PHE A 133 -8.81 -24.65 -8.16
CA PHE A 133 -8.89 -23.94 -6.89
C PHE A 133 -10.06 -24.50 -6.05
N THR A 134 -9.75 -25.46 -5.19
CA THR A 134 -10.71 -26.18 -4.37
C THR A 134 -11.00 -25.49 -3.04
N ARG A 135 -12.09 -25.90 -2.34
CA ARG A 135 -12.37 -25.42 -0.96
C ARG A 135 -11.23 -25.76 0.01
N GLN A 136 -10.55 -26.88 -0.19
CA GLN A 136 -9.37 -27.23 0.62
C GLN A 136 -8.23 -26.25 0.40
N LYS A 137 -7.93 -25.85 -0.84
CA LYS A 137 -6.92 -24.82 -1.14
C LYS A 137 -7.31 -23.46 -0.59
N TYR A 138 -8.59 -23.13 -0.60
CA TYR A 138 -9.10 -21.92 0.03
C TYR A 138 -8.87 -21.91 1.54
N ALA A 139 -9.26 -23.01 2.21
CA ALA A 139 -9.03 -23.17 3.65
C ALA A 139 -7.53 -23.10 4.01
N GLN A 140 -6.67 -23.77 3.21
CA GLN A 140 -5.23 -23.69 3.38
C GLN A 140 -4.70 -22.25 3.23
N LYS A 141 -5.19 -21.49 2.24
CA LYS A 141 -4.83 -20.07 2.06
C LYS A 141 -5.20 -19.23 3.28
N LEU A 142 -6.40 -19.43 3.85
CA LEU A 142 -6.81 -18.77 5.10
C LEU A 142 -5.86 -19.12 6.25
N ASP A 143 -5.54 -20.41 6.40
CA ASP A 143 -4.65 -20.92 7.45
C ASP A 143 -3.25 -20.34 7.36
N ASP A 144 -2.70 -20.28 6.16
CA ASP A 144 -1.35 -19.75 5.91
C ASP A 144 -1.28 -18.25 6.17
N LEU A 145 -2.29 -17.47 5.76
CA LEU A 145 -2.38 -16.05 6.06
C LEU A 145 -2.48 -15.79 7.57
N VAL A 146 -3.38 -16.49 8.26
CA VAL A 146 -3.54 -16.36 9.72
C VAL A 146 -2.28 -16.77 10.48
N SER A 147 -1.57 -17.80 10.00
CA SER A 147 -0.29 -18.21 10.59
C SER A 147 0.75 -17.10 10.55
N ARG A 148 0.81 -16.34 9.46
CA ARG A 148 1.71 -15.17 9.33
C ARG A 148 1.31 -14.04 10.28
N PHE A 149 0.02 -13.70 10.34
CA PHE A 149 -0.50 -12.67 11.25
C PHE A 149 -0.17 -13.00 12.71
N THR A 150 -0.31 -14.27 13.07
CA THR A 150 0.01 -14.78 14.40
C THR A 150 1.53 -14.78 14.66
N ALA A 151 2.33 -15.22 13.70
CA ALA A 151 3.80 -15.23 13.81
C ALA A 151 4.37 -13.80 13.93
N ALA A 152 3.78 -12.83 13.24
CA ALA A 152 4.13 -11.41 13.35
C ALA A 152 3.55 -10.76 14.61
N LYS A 153 2.64 -11.42 15.34
CA LYS A 153 1.87 -10.87 16.49
C LYS A 153 1.08 -9.60 16.10
N CYS A 154 0.50 -9.58 14.90
CA CYS A 154 -0.24 -8.42 14.41
C CYS A 154 -1.43 -8.07 15.32
N ASP A 155 -1.58 -6.78 15.60
CA ASP A 155 -2.80 -6.22 16.20
C ASP A 155 -3.68 -5.60 15.11
N VAL A 156 -3.06 -5.03 14.08
CA VAL A 156 -3.73 -4.48 12.91
C VAL A 156 -3.05 -5.01 11.65
N VAL A 157 -3.85 -5.42 10.67
CA VAL A 157 -3.35 -5.83 9.35
C VAL A 157 -4.01 -4.98 8.27
N ALA A 158 -3.20 -4.18 7.58
CA ALA A 158 -3.58 -3.56 6.31
C ALA A 158 -3.45 -4.61 5.19
N VAL A 159 -4.50 -4.81 4.43
CA VAL A 159 -4.53 -5.84 3.38
C VAL A 159 -4.80 -5.22 2.01
N GLN A 160 -4.13 -5.74 0.99
CA GLN A 160 -4.29 -5.35 -0.40
C GLN A 160 -4.82 -6.54 -1.22
N GLU A 161 -5.31 -6.26 -2.41
CA GLU A 161 -5.87 -7.25 -3.34
C GLU A 161 -7.09 -8.00 -2.80
N VAL A 162 -7.94 -7.33 -2.04
CA VAL A 162 -9.25 -7.85 -1.68
C VAL A 162 -10.18 -7.74 -2.89
N ILE A 163 -10.77 -8.85 -3.33
CA ILE A 163 -11.64 -8.90 -4.52
C ILE A 163 -13.10 -8.88 -4.09
N GLY A 164 -13.86 -7.96 -4.68
CA GLY A 164 -15.31 -7.87 -4.56
C GLY A 164 -15.86 -6.85 -5.56
N LYS A 165 -17.07 -7.04 -6.02
CA LYS A 165 -17.74 -6.06 -6.89
C LYS A 165 -18.35 -4.92 -6.10
N THR A 166 -18.68 -5.18 -4.85
CA THR A 166 -19.29 -4.25 -3.91
C THR A 166 -18.47 -4.16 -2.62
N LEU A 167 -18.74 -3.15 -1.81
CA LEU A 167 -18.17 -3.04 -0.46
C LEU A 167 -18.48 -4.30 0.37
N ALA A 168 -19.73 -4.76 0.32
CA ALA A 168 -20.18 -5.94 1.06
C ALA A 168 -19.46 -7.23 0.65
N ASP A 169 -19.08 -7.40 -0.63
CA ASP A 169 -18.30 -8.56 -1.07
C ASP A 169 -16.90 -8.56 -0.45
N GLY A 170 -16.24 -7.40 -0.42
CA GLY A 170 -14.92 -7.23 0.18
C GLY A 170 -14.96 -7.49 1.69
N GLU A 171 -15.94 -6.92 2.38
CA GLU A 171 -16.14 -7.13 3.82
C GLU A 171 -16.47 -8.60 4.12
N ALA A 172 -17.31 -9.26 3.32
CA ALA A 172 -17.63 -10.68 3.48
C ALA A 172 -16.36 -11.55 3.36
N ALA A 173 -15.50 -11.27 2.37
CA ALA A 173 -14.24 -11.98 2.19
C ALA A 173 -13.32 -11.80 3.41
N LEU A 174 -13.12 -10.57 3.88
CA LEU A 174 -12.29 -10.29 5.04
C LEU A 174 -12.90 -10.83 6.35
N ASN A 175 -14.23 -10.89 6.48
CA ASN A 175 -14.89 -11.51 7.62
C ASN A 175 -14.61 -13.01 7.71
N GLN A 176 -14.46 -13.74 6.60
CA GLN A 176 -14.00 -15.13 6.61
C GLN A 176 -12.57 -15.25 7.15
N LEU A 177 -11.67 -14.37 6.70
CA LEU A 177 -10.28 -14.34 7.18
C LEU A 177 -10.22 -13.98 8.68
N ALA A 178 -10.99 -12.97 9.11
CA ALA A 178 -11.11 -12.58 10.51
C ALA A 178 -11.70 -13.69 11.38
N GLY A 179 -12.72 -14.40 10.87
CA GLY A 179 -13.32 -15.58 11.52
C GLY A 179 -12.28 -16.67 11.77
N ARG A 180 -11.49 -17.00 10.72
CA ARG A 180 -10.41 -18.00 10.85
C ARG A 180 -9.32 -17.54 11.81
N TRP A 181 -9.00 -16.25 11.84
CA TRP A 181 -8.03 -15.71 12.79
C TRP A 181 -8.56 -15.71 14.22
N ARG A 182 -9.85 -15.39 14.44
CA ARG A 182 -10.52 -15.49 15.73
C ARG A 182 -10.47 -16.92 16.30
N GLU A 183 -10.74 -17.92 15.48
CA GLU A 183 -10.67 -19.34 15.90
C GLU A 183 -9.30 -19.72 16.48
N ARG A 184 -8.21 -19.15 15.94
CA ARG A 184 -6.83 -19.45 16.37
C ARG A 184 -6.32 -18.56 17.50
N SER A 185 -6.79 -17.32 17.60
CA SER A 185 -6.25 -16.34 18.55
C SER A 185 -7.18 -16.02 19.71
N ASN A 186 -8.44 -16.45 19.64
CA ASN A 186 -9.52 -16.06 20.55
C ASN A 186 -9.71 -14.54 20.66
N ARG A 187 -9.35 -13.77 19.60
CA ARG A 187 -9.49 -12.31 19.51
C ARG A 187 -10.66 -11.95 18.61
N VAL A 188 -11.24 -10.77 18.83
CA VAL A 188 -12.31 -10.22 18.00
C VAL A 188 -11.73 -9.12 17.12
N PHE A 189 -12.12 -9.11 15.84
CA PHE A 189 -11.60 -8.17 14.85
C PHE A 189 -12.74 -7.34 14.25
N SER A 190 -12.49 -6.05 14.08
CA SER A 190 -13.24 -5.19 13.18
C SER A 190 -12.67 -5.33 11.78
N VAL A 191 -13.55 -5.42 10.78
CA VAL A 191 -13.19 -5.55 9.36
C VAL A 191 -13.73 -4.34 8.61
N MET A 192 -12.90 -3.76 7.73
CA MET A 192 -13.27 -2.61 6.92
C MET A 192 -12.60 -2.72 5.55
N THR A 193 -13.30 -2.31 4.49
CA THR A 193 -12.73 -2.17 3.14
C THR A 193 -13.07 -0.82 2.55
N ALA A 194 -12.23 -0.34 1.64
CA ALA A 194 -12.61 0.77 0.78
C ALA A 194 -13.60 0.27 -0.30
N PRO A 195 -14.48 1.14 -0.82
CA PRO A 195 -15.27 0.79 -1.99
C PRO A 195 -14.36 0.35 -3.14
N PRO A 196 -14.67 -0.75 -3.83
CA PRO A 196 -13.87 -1.21 -4.96
C PRO A 196 -13.98 -0.20 -6.12
N THR A 197 -12.88 -0.05 -6.86
CA THR A 197 -12.83 0.72 -8.11
C THR A 197 -12.90 -0.21 -9.32
N GLU A 198 -12.62 0.32 -10.49
CA GLU A 198 -12.49 -0.48 -11.71
C GLU A 198 -11.55 -1.69 -11.49
N GLY A 199 -12.03 -2.89 -11.85
CA GLY A 199 -11.30 -4.14 -11.65
C GLY A 199 -11.65 -4.92 -10.39
N SER A 200 -12.66 -4.49 -9.61
CA SER A 200 -13.20 -5.24 -8.45
C SER A 200 -12.16 -5.57 -7.37
N MET A 201 -11.15 -4.72 -7.20
CA MET A 201 -10.07 -4.92 -6.23
C MET A 201 -9.99 -3.72 -5.29
N THR A 202 -9.80 -3.96 -4.00
CA THR A 202 -9.77 -2.92 -2.99
C THR A 202 -8.74 -3.18 -1.88
N ASN A 203 -8.56 -2.18 -1.02
CA ASN A 203 -7.78 -2.22 0.21
C ASN A 203 -8.69 -2.39 1.42
N GLY A 204 -8.19 -3.02 2.48
CA GLY A 204 -8.94 -3.20 3.72
C GLY A 204 -8.06 -3.25 4.95
N PHE A 205 -8.72 -3.39 6.11
CA PHE A 205 -8.09 -3.56 7.40
C PHE A 205 -8.79 -4.64 8.22
N LEU A 206 -8.00 -5.36 9.02
CA LEU A 206 -8.44 -6.15 10.16
C LEU A 206 -7.84 -5.52 11.41
N VAL A 207 -8.66 -5.13 12.37
CA VAL A 207 -8.25 -4.43 13.61
C VAL A 207 -8.70 -5.25 14.81
N ALA A 208 -7.77 -5.67 15.65
CA ALA A 208 -8.06 -6.39 16.89
C ALA A 208 -8.66 -5.43 17.92
N LEU A 209 -9.92 -5.70 18.33
CA LEU A 209 -10.71 -4.82 19.20
C LEU A 209 -10.26 -4.82 20.65
N ASP A 210 -9.48 -5.81 21.08
CA ASP A 210 -8.84 -5.84 22.40
C ASP A 210 -7.63 -4.90 22.49
N ARG A 211 -7.15 -4.34 21.34
CA ARG A 211 -5.99 -3.45 21.29
C ARG A 211 -6.30 -2.05 20.84
N ALA A 212 -7.25 -1.88 19.91
CA ALA A 212 -7.53 -0.61 19.31
C ALA A 212 -9.02 -0.39 19.10
N SER A 213 -9.49 0.83 19.35
CA SER A 213 -10.83 1.28 18.96
C SER A 213 -10.77 2.01 17.64
N VAL A 214 -11.64 1.64 16.71
CA VAL A 214 -11.77 2.34 15.42
C VAL A 214 -12.58 3.61 15.62
N LEU A 215 -12.01 4.76 15.28
CA LEU A 215 -12.67 6.06 15.39
C LEU A 215 -13.39 6.44 14.09
N GLN A 216 -12.71 6.25 12.95
CA GLN A 216 -13.28 6.50 11.63
C GLN A 216 -12.51 5.77 10.54
N SER A 217 -13.11 5.68 9.36
CA SER A 217 -12.45 5.21 8.14
C SER A 217 -12.77 6.14 6.96
N LEU A 218 -11.81 6.30 6.03
CA LEU A 218 -11.95 7.23 4.91
C LEU A 218 -11.24 6.70 3.65
N PRO A 219 -11.97 6.44 2.55
CA PRO A 219 -11.37 6.12 1.26
C PRO A 219 -11.03 7.38 0.46
N TYR A 220 -9.89 7.41 -0.22
CA TYR A 220 -9.43 8.52 -1.06
C TYR A 220 -9.77 8.34 -2.55
N GLY A 221 -10.88 7.69 -2.87
CA GLY A 221 -11.24 7.34 -4.25
C GLY A 221 -11.56 8.52 -5.18
N ARG A 222 -11.83 9.71 -4.63
CA ARG A 222 -12.16 10.91 -5.41
C ARG A 222 -11.00 11.90 -5.54
N VAL A 223 -9.82 11.56 -5.06
CA VAL A 223 -8.64 12.43 -5.14
C VAL A 223 -8.12 12.43 -6.57
N GLN A 224 -8.12 13.58 -7.21
CA GLN A 224 -7.47 13.77 -8.51
C GLN A 224 -5.96 13.80 -8.31
N LEU A 225 -5.27 12.98 -9.09
CA LEU A 225 -3.82 12.91 -9.06
C LEU A 225 -3.19 14.12 -9.75
N PRO A 226 -2.05 14.61 -9.26
CA PRO A 226 -1.24 15.57 -9.97
C PRO A 226 -0.75 14.96 -11.28
N LYS A 227 -0.52 15.79 -12.30
CA LYS A 227 -0.13 15.37 -13.65
C LYS A 227 1.33 15.68 -13.90
N ILE A 228 2.04 14.75 -14.53
CA ILE A 228 3.39 15.02 -15.02
C ILE A 228 3.34 15.89 -16.27
N TRP A 229 2.38 15.62 -17.16
CA TRP A 229 2.24 16.31 -18.45
C TRP A 229 0.99 17.22 -18.45
N SER A 230 1.12 18.46 -18.85
CA SER A 230 0.03 19.44 -18.86
C SER A 230 -1.20 18.98 -19.67
N ARG A 231 -0.98 18.31 -20.79
CA ARG A 231 -2.03 17.82 -21.71
C ARG A 231 -2.67 16.51 -21.27
N GLN A 232 -2.16 15.87 -20.23
CA GLN A 232 -2.69 14.59 -19.74
C GLN A 232 -4.06 14.79 -19.10
N LYS A 233 -4.99 13.84 -19.35
CA LYS A 233 -6.27 13.81 -18.63
C LYS A 233 -6.03 13.52 -17.13
N PRO A 234 -6.78 14.17 -16.22
CA PRO A 234 -6.70 13.85 -14.80
C PRO A 234 -6.98 12.37 -14.55
N ARG A 235 -6.19 11.75 -13.68
CA ARG A 235 -6.39 10.36 -13.24
C ARG A 235 -6.78 10.34 -11.76
N LEU A 236 -7.42 9.29 -11.33
CA LEU A 236 -7.68 8.96 -9.93
C LEU A 236 -6.74 7.83 -9.50
N PHE A 237 -6.72 7.50 -8.23
CA PHE A 237 -6.05 6.28 -7.79
C PHE A 237 -6.69 5.05 -8.44
N SER A 238 -5.90 4.14 -8.97
CA SER A 238 -6.40 2.87 -9.54
C SER A 238 -7.05 2.00 -8.48
N ARG A 239 -6.61 2.13 -7.24
CA ARG A 239 -7.19 1.58 -6.02
C ARG A 239 -7.13 2.67 -4.97
N PRO A 240 -8.26 3.03 -4.33
CA PRO A 240 -8.25 4.12 -3.37
C PRO A 240 -7.34 3.79 -2.20
N PRO A 241 -6.40 4.66 -1.81
CA PRO A 241 -5.82 4.58 -0.49
C PRO A 241 -6.94 4.65 0.55
N PHE A 242 -6.80 3.87 1.62
CA PHE A 242 -7.82 3.72 2.64
C PHE A 242 -7.23 4.04 4.01
N GLU A 243 -7.77 5.05 4.66
CA GLU A 243 -7.37 5.48 5.99
C GLU A 243 -8.29 4.89 7.05
N VAL A 244 -7.69 4.46 8.16
CA VAL A 244 -8.39 4.14 9.41
C VAL A 244 -7.72 4.89 10.54
N GLN A 245 -8.52 5.60 11.34
CA GLN A 245 -8.05 6.25 12.55
C GLN A 245 -8.41 5.41 13.76
N LEU A 246 -7.41 5.21 14.61
CA LEU A 246 -7.49 4.35 15.79
C LEU A 246 -7.21 5.16 17.06
N SER A 247 -7.87 4.77 18.14
CA SER A 247 -7.49 5.13 19.51
C SER A 247 -6.87 3.89 20.17
N VAL A 248 -5.65 4.01 20.64
CA VAL A 248 -4.88 2.90 21.22
C VAL A 248 -4.34 3.31 22.57
N LYS A 249 -4.67 2.51 23.61
CA LYS A 249 -4.12 2.67 24.94
C LYS A 249 -2.79 1.90 25.05
N SER A 250 -1.79 2.51 25.67
CA SER A 250 -0.52 1.85 26.02
C SER A 250 -0.79 0.59 26.86
N ARG A 251 0.09 -0.41 26.76
CA ARG A 251 0.03 -1.62 27.62
C ARG A 251 0.43 -1.32 29.05
N ASP A 252 1.40 -0.43 29.22
CA ASP A 252 2.08 -0.21 30.49
C ASP A 252 1.70 1.12 31.16
N SER A 253 0.81 1.91 30.53
CA SER A 253 0.37 3.20 31.05
C SER A 253 -1.06 3.55 30.65
N ASP A 254 -1.59 4.65 31.21
CA ASP A 254 -2.90 5.19 30.83
C ASP A 254 -2.82 6.14 29.59
N ILE A 255 -1.66 6.22 28.96
CA ILE A 255 -1.49 7.05 27.76
C ILE A 255 -2.27 6.47 26.61
N VAL A 256 -3.08 7.30 25.97
CA VAL A 256 -3.84 6.96 24.75
C VAL A 256 -3.30 7.77 23.59
N LYS A 257 -3.04 7.11 22.46
CA LYS A 257 -2.60 7.74 21.23
C LYS A 257 -3.64 7.61 20.13
N ALA A 258 -3.76 8.70 19.35
CA ALA A 258 -4.46 8.68 18.07
C ALA A 258 -3.48 8.25 16.98
N ILE A 259 -3.84 7.22 16.23
CA ILE A 259 -3.00 6.64 15.18
C ILE A 259 -3.80 6.64 13.88
N SER A 260 -3.25 7.24 12.84
CA SER A 260 -3.80 7.18 11.49
C SER A 260 -2.99 6.18 10.67
N LEU A 261 -3.67 5.17 10.14
CA LEU A 261 -3.12 4.15 9.26
C LEU A 261 -3.67 4.36 7.86
N VAL A 262 -2.79 4.51 6.86
CA VAL A 262 -3.19 4.71 5.47
C VAL A 262 -2.67 3.57 4.63
N ASN A 263 -3.57 2.68 4.24
CA ASN A 263 -3.28 1.53 3.39
C ASN A 263 -3.33 1.94 1.91
N PHE A 264 -2.27 1.66 1.17
CA PHE A 264 -2.19 1.99 -0.25
C PHE A 264 -1.80 0.77 -1.11
N HIS A 265 -2.24 0.77 -2.36
CA HIS A 265 -1.83 -0.21 -3.35
C HIS A 265 -1.73 0.46 -4.72
N PHE A 266 -0.51 0.69 -5.19
CA PHE A 266 -0.26 1.40 -6.43
C PHE A 266 -0.43 0.49 -7.67
N LYS A 267 -0.37 1.11 -8.84
CA LYS A 267 -0.52 0.41 -10.11
C LYS A 267 0.57 -0.65 -10.30
N SER A 268 0.15 -1.89 -10.59
CA SER A 268 1.06 -3.01 -10.83
C SER A 268 2.06 -2.70 -11.96
N LYS A 269 3.26 -3.32 -11.87
CA LYS A 269 4.26 -3.31 -12.94
C LYS A 269 3.82 -4.06 -14.21
N ARG A 270 2.81 -4.93 -14.13
CA ARG A 270 2.28 -5.64 -15.29
C ARG A 270 1.70 -4.62 -16.25
N GLY A 271 2.48 -4.28 -17.27
CA GLY A 271 2.12 -3.36 -18.34
C GLY A 271 1.35 -4.05 -19.46
N ALA A 272 1.20 -3.34 -20.57
CA ALA A 272 0.78 -3.92 -21.84
C ALA A 272 1.73 -5.03 -22.25
N LYS A 273 1.29 -5.92 -23.14
CA LYS A 273 2.09 -7.07 -23.60
C LYS A 273 3.48 -6.67 -24.13
N ASP A 274 3.62 -5.42 -24.55
CA ASP A 274 4.79 -4.88 -25.23
C ASP A 274 5.71 -4.05 -24.33
N ASP A 275 5.42 -3.92 -23.01
CA ASP A 275 6.31 -3.25 -22.06
C ASP A 275 6.98 -4.22 -21.09
N PRO A 276 8.11 -4.86 -21.48
CA PRO A 276 8.82 -5.79 -20.62
C PRO A 276 9.48 -5.12 -19.41
N THR A 277 9.60 -3.79 -19.41
CA THR A 277 10.25 -3.03 -18.35
C THR A 277 9.27 -2.62 -17.24
N GLY A 278 7.95 -2.58 -17.53
CA GLY A 278 6.91 -2.09 -16.64
C GLY A 278 6.94 -0.56 -16.45
N LEU A 279 7.68 0.18 -17.30
CA LEU A 279 7.80 1.64 -17.22
C LEU A 279 6.54 2.38 -17.66
N GLU A 280 5.70 1.74 -18.49
CA GLU A 280 4.42 2.32 -18.89
C GLU A 280 3.61 2.82 -17.68
N TRP A 281 3.63 2.07 -16.58
CA TRP A 281 2.92 2.42 -15.37
C TRP A 281 3.76 3.16 -14.33
N GLU A 282 5.05 3.39 -14.57
CA GLU A 282 5.90 4.13 -13.62
C GLU A 282 5.45 5.57 -13.47
N THR A 283 5.14 6.24 -14.58
CA THR A 283 4.61 7.62 -14.52
C THR A 283 3.29 7.70 -13.76
N TYR A 284 2.43 6.69 -13.86
CA TYR A 284 1.19 6.62 -13.08
C TYR A 284 1.48 6.40 -11.59
N ARG A 285 2.43 5.52 -11.24
CA ARG A 285 2.87 5.36 -9.85
C ARG A 285 3.47 6.64 -9.27
N MET A 286 4.24 7.39 -10.08
CA MET A 286 4.78 8.69 -9.68
C MET A 286 3.67 9.69 -9.32
N GLU A 287 2.61 9.76 -10.13
CA GLU A 287 1.44 10.61 -9.84
C GLU A 287 0.68 10.13 -8.60
N MET A 288 0.51 8.80 -8.43
CA MET A 288 -0.11 8.22 -7.24
C MET A 288 0.72 8.52 -5.98
N SER A 289 2.05 8.43 -6.07
CA SER A 289 2.99 8.73 -4.98
C SER A 289 2.89 10.18 -4.54
N GLU A 290 2.94 11.10 -5.49
CA GLU A 290 2.78 12.53 -5.20
C GLU A 290 1.40 12.86 -4.64
N GLY A 291 0.34 12.26 -5.22
CA GLY A 291 -1.02 12.45 -4.75
C GLY A 291 -1.21 11.96 -3.31
N LEU A 292 -0.69 10.78 -2.98
CA LEU A 292 -0.74 10.24 -1.62
C LEU A 292 0.07 11.12 -0.66
N ARG A 293 1.31 11.47 -0.99
CA ARG A 293 2.16 12.32 -0.14
C ARG A 293 1.49 13.65 0.20
N ARG A 294 0.91 14.34 -0.80
CA ARG A 294 0.17 15.60 -0.59
C ARG A 294 -1.04 15.41 0.32
N VAL A 295 -1.79 14.33 0.16
CA VAL A 295 -2.93 14.01 1.05
C VAL A 295 -2.45 13.83 2.48
N LEU A 296 -1.39 13.05 2.70
CA LEU A 296 -0.84 12.80 4.03
C LEU A 296 -0.38 14.11 4.69
N GLU A 297 0.40 14.94 3.99
CA GLU A 297 0.91 16.21 4.51
C GLU A 297 -0.22 17.22 4.83
N LEU A 298 -1.28 17.26 4.02
CA LEU A 298 -2.39 18.19 4.24
C LEU A 298 -3.28 17.76 5.41
N ARG A 299 -3.53 16.46 5.56
CA ARG A 299 -4.47 15.94 6.56
C ARG A 299 -3.84 15.70 7.92
N HIS A 300 -2.57 15.35 7.96
CA HIS A 300 -1.87 14.92 9.18
C HIS A 300 -0.74 15.88 9.56
N LYS A 301 -1.00 17.19 9.47
CA LYS A 301 0.00 18.24 9.76
C LYS A 301 0.68 18.05 11.11
N ASP A 302 -0.08 17.66 12.13
CA ASP A 302 0.45 17.46 13.49
C ASP A 302 1.41 16.26 13.56
N ALA A 303 1.16 15.19 12.80
CA ALA A 303 2.07 14.04 12.70
C ALA A 303 3.41 14.41 12.06
N PHE A 304 3.42 15.40 11.14
CA PHE A 304 4.65 15.91 10.52
C PHE A 304 5.34 17.01 11.34
N ALA A 305 4.62 17.72 12.20
CA ALA A 305 5.14 18.88 12.92
C ALA A 305 5.58 18.56 14.35
N SER A 306 4.77 17.81 15.10
CA SER A 306 5.01 17.55 16.53
C SER A 306 5.01 16.06 16.90
N GLY A 307 4.38 15.22 16.06
CA GLY A 307 4.15 13.81 16.37
C GLY A 307 3.21 13.58 17.55
N GLU A 308 2.30 14.52 17.84
CA GLU A 308 1.23 14.30 18.83
C GLU A 308 0.31 13.16 18.39
N SER A 309 -0.02 13.12 17.09
CA SER A 309 -0.65 11.96 16.45
C SER A 309 0.40 11.14 15.69
N ILE A 310 0.17 9.84 15.59
CA ILE A 310 1.05 8.93 14.87
C ILE A 310 0.46 8.68 13.48
N LEU A 311 1.27 8.87 12.44
CA LEU A 311 0.90 8.54 11.06
C LEU A 311 1.77 7.39 10.56
N VAL A 312 1.11 6.36 10.02
CA VAL A 312 1.75 5.23 9.34
C VAL A 312 1.06 5.01 8.00
N ALA A 313 1.78 5.16 6.91
CA ALA A 313 1.30 4.72 5.60
C ALA A 313 2.00 3.42 5.22
N LEU A 314 1.22 2.44 4.74
CA LEU A 314 1.72 1.09 4.51
C LEU A 314 0.98 0.43 3.35
N GLY A 315 1.67 -0.47 2.63
CA GLY A 315 1.06 -1.19 1.52
C GLY A 315 2.03 -1.56 0.41
N ASP A 316 1.46 -1.97 -0.71
CA ASP A 316 2.18 -2.37 -1.90
C ASP A 316 2.40 -1.17 -2.84
N ARG A 317 3.66 -0.71 -2.94
CA ARG A 317 4.08 0.36 -3.87
C ARG A 317 4.13 -0.11 -5.32
N ASN A 318 4.24 -1.41 -5.55
CA ASN A 318 4.57 -1.98 -6.86
C ASN A 318 5.85 -1.42 -7.49
N SER A 319 6.79 -0.93 -6.67
CA SER A 319 8.05 -0.32 -7.11
C SER A 319 9.16 -0.55 -6.07
N ASN A 320 10.40 -0.70 -6.54
CA ASN A 320 11.57 -0.80 -5.66
C ASN A 320 11.92 0.57 -5.05
N PHE A 321 12.79 0.60 -4.04
CA PHE A 321 13.19 1.82 -3.32
C PHE A 321 13.93 2.85 -4.17
N ASP A 322 14.64 2.41 -5.20
CA ASP A 322 15.51 3.23 -6.04
C ASP A 322 14.79 3.92 -7.21
N VAL A 323 13.53 3.57 -7.48
CA VAL A 323 12.78 4.12 -8.60
C VAL A 323 12.12 5.47 -8.26
N ALA A 324 11.74 6.22 -9.30
CA ALA A 324 11.23 7.58 -9.16
C ALA A 324 9.97 7.66 -8.29
N SER A 325 9.01 6.75 -8.46
CA SER A 325 7.78 6.74 -7.67
C SER A 325 8.03 6.56 -6.17
N ALA A 326 8.99 5.72 -5.79
CA ALA A 326 9.36 5.55 -4.38
C ALA A 326 9.98 6.82 -3.79
N ARG A 327 10.90 7.46 -4.51
CA ARG A 327 11.56 8.70 -4.08
C ARG A 327 10.58 9.88 -3.99
N ILE A 328 9.58 9.93 -4.89
CA ILE A 328 8.51 10.93 -4.82
C ILE A 328 7.62 10.69 -3.61
N LEU A 329 7.27 9.44 -3.31
CA LEU A 329 6.48 9.10 -2.13
C LEU A 329 7.19 9.50 -0.83
N GLU A 330 8.49 9.24 -0.74
CA GLU A 330 9.33 9.67 0.40
C GLU A 330 9.50 11.19 0.48
N GLY A 331 9.20 11.93 -0.60
CA GLY A 331 9.36 13.38 -0.69
C GLY A 331 10.78 13.84 -0.99
N SER A 332 11.71 12.91 -1.28
CA SER A 332 13.10 13.25 -1.66
C SER A 332 13.23 13.70 -3.11
N LEU A 333 12.16 13.59 -3.91
CA LEU A 333 12.11 14.01 -5.30
C LEU A 333 10.73 14.61 -5.61
N SER A 334 10.69 15.69 -6.40
CA SER A 334 9.46 16.31 -6.84
C SER A 334 8.94 15.69 -8.15
N LEU A 335 7.63 15.51 -8.26
CA LEU A 335 6.98 15.12 -9.50
C LEU A 335 7.26 16.12 -10.63
N ASP A 336 7.31 17.42 -10.30
CA ASP A 336 7.55 18.50 -11.26
C ASP A 336 8.94 18.41 -11.93
N SER A 337 9.88 17.69 -11.30
CA SER A 337 11.20 17.41 -11.88
C SER A 337 11.15 16.59 -13.17
N PHE A 338 10.02 15.90 -13.43
CA PHE A 338 9.81 15.05 -14.64
C PHE A 338 8.91 15.69 -15.69
N GLY A 339 8.33 16.84 -15.42
CA GLY A 339 7.47 17.56 -16.35
C GLY A 339 8.18 17.99 -17.66
N GLU A 340 7.47 18.71 -18.52
CA GLU A 340 7.95 19.14 -19.84
C GLU A 340 9.29 19.87 -19.77
N LYS A 341 9.53 20.63 -18.72
CA LYS A 341 10.74 21.42 -18.48
C LYS A 341 11.61 20.87 -17.33
N GLY A 342 11.21 19.73 -16.76
CA GLY A 342 11.92 19.13 -15.63
C GLY A 342 13.30 18.57 -16.04
N PRO A 343 14.29 18.65 -15.15
CA PRO A 343 15.65 18.16 -15.41
C PRO A 343 15.78 16.64 -15.41
N CYS A 344 14.81 15.92 -14.82
CA CYS A 344 14.89 14.48 -14.65
C CYS A 344 14.30 13.70 -15.83
N ARG A 345 14.88 12.52 -16.08
CA ARG A 345 14.35 11.50 -17.00
C ARG A 345 14.33 10.16 -16.27
N LEU A 346 13.63 9.18 -16.80
CA LEU A 346 13.64 7.82 -16.29
C LEU A 346 14.64 6.96 -17.05
N SER A 347 15.42 6.17 -16.33
CA SER A 347 16.16 5.05 -16.90
C SER A 347 15.18 3.94 -17.32
N LYS A 348 15.65 2.93 -18.06
CA LYS A 348 14.87 1.72 -18.40
C LYS A 348 14.35 0.93 -17.18
N ARG A 349 14.88 1.18 -15.99
CA ARG A 349 14.44 0.56 -14.72
C ARG A 349 13.57 1.46 -13.87
N GLY A 350 13.18 2.65 -14.36
CA GLY A 350 12.40 3.62 -13.58
C GLY A 350 13.21 4.44 -12.58
N VAL A 351 14.55 4.26 -12.55
CA VAL A 351 15.43 5.06 -11.69
C VAL A 351 15.54 6.47 -12.26
N PRO A 352 15.41 7.53 -11.42
CA PRO A 352 15.50 8.90 -11.89
C PRO A 352 16.92 9.24 -12.32
N LEU A 353 17.03 9.89 -13.49
CA LEU A 353 18.26 10.45 -14.02
C LEU A 353 18.07 11.96 -14.05
N CYS A 354 18.70 12.67 -13.13
CA CYS A 354 18.62 14.12 -13.00
C CYS A 354 19.95 14.76 -13.40
N ILE A 355 19.88 15.87 -14.16
CA ILE A 355 21.08 16.61 -14.60
C ILE A 355 21.68 17.37 -13.40
N HIS A 356 20.84 17.80 -12.45
CA HIS A 356 21.24 18.44 -11.21
C HIS A 356 20.55 17.71 -10.04
N ASP A 357 21.33 17.30 -9.08
CA ASP A 357 20.85 16.64 -7.88
C ASP A 357 20.21 17.67 -6.93
N SER A 358 19.00 18.11 -7.25
CA SER A 358 18.17 18.84 -6.30
C SER A 358 17.39 17.83 -5.48
N GLU A 359 18.07 17.08 -4.62
CA GLU A 359 17.38 16.22 -3.67
C GLU A 359 16.67 17.10 -2.63
N MET A 360 15.35 16.90 -2.54
CA MET A 360 14.56 17.49 -1.47
C MET A 360 14.78 16.68 -0.19
N PRO A 361 14.72 17.31 0.98
CA PRO A 361 14.74 16.57 2.25
C PRO A 361 13.58 15.58 2.29
N ARG A 362 13.84 14.33 2.68
CA ARG A 362 12.79 13.33 2.86
C ARG A 362 11.77 13.80 3.89
N ARG A 363 10.51 13.54 3.60
CA ARG A 363 9.38 13.82 4.49
C ARG A 363 8.85 12.56 5.14
N LEU A 364 8.97 11.43 4.45
CA LEU A 364 8.54 10.12 4.89
C LEU A 364 9.74 9.16 4.81
N PHE A 365 9.81 8.27 5.79
CA PHE A 365 10.92 7.35 5.96
C PHE A 365 10.40 5.92 6.04
N SER A 366 11.00 5.02 5.26
CA SER A 366 10.74 3.60 5.36
C SER A 366 11.36 3.04 6.64
N VAL A 367 10.55 2.41 7.47
CA VAL A 367 11.05 1.70 8.67
C VAL A 367 11.73 0.38 8.29
N LEU A 368 11.49 -0.14 7.08
CA LEU A 368 12.06 -1.40 6.63
C LEU A 368 13.50 -1.21 6.15
N THR A 369 13.80 -0.15 5.41
CA THR A 369 15.14 0.08 4.85
C THR A 369 16.19 0.39 5.91
N SER A 370 15.77 0.88 7.07
CA SER A 370 16.65 1.18 8.20
C SER A 370 16.91 -0.01 9.13
N ASN A 371 16.18 -1.12 8.94
CA ASN A 371 16.33 -2.30 9.79
C ASN A 371 17.37 -3.28 9.22
N VAL A 372 18.36 -3.68 10.05
CA VAL A 372 19.41 -4.63 9.66
C VAL A 372 18.82 -5.98 9.27
N ALA A 373 17.77 -6.45 9.96
CA ALA A 373 17.11 -7.70 9.64
C ALA A 373 16.53 -7.69 8.24
N VAL A 374 16.00 -6.56 7.78
CA VAL A 374 15.45 -6.40 6.43
C VAL A 374 16.56 -6.42 5.38
N LYS A 375 17.76 -5.90 5.67
CA LYS A 375 18.90 -5.95 4.76
C LYS A 375 19.34 -7.38 4.42
N THR A 376 18.96 -8.36 5.22
CA THR A 376 19.26 -9.78 4.97
C THR A 376 18.19 -10.49 4.12
N TYR A 377 17.01 -9.88 3.94
CA TYR A 377 15.97 -10.41 3.08
C TYR A 377 16.18 -9.97 1.64
N PRO A 378 15.91 -10.85 0.66
CA PRO A 378 16.08 -10.51 -0.75
C PRO A 378 15.00 -9.56 -1.28
N GLY A 379 13.82 -9.50 -0.64
CA GLY A 379 12.68 -8.68 -1.04
C GLY A 379 11.38 -9.14 -0.39
N THR A 380 10.32 -8.36 -0.57
CA THR A 380 8.98 -8.65 -0.06
C THR A 380 8.10 -9.39 -1.05
N PHE A 381 8.45 -9.37 -2.34
CA PHE A 381 7.76 -10.04 -3.44
C PHE A 381 8.70 -10.99 -4.17
N SER A 382 8.20 -12.16 -4.57
CA SER A 382 8.95 -13.14 -5.36
C SER A 382 8.17 -13.59 -6.59
N TYR A 383 8.80 -13.50 -7.75
CA TYR A 383 8.25 -14.00 -9.00
C TYR A 383 9.32 -14.73 -9.81
N LYS A 384 9.08 -16.01 -10.16
CA LYS A 384 10.02 -16.87 -10.90
C LYS A 384 11.45 -16.90 -10.32
N GLY A 385 11.56 -16.77 -8.99
CA GLY A 385 12.86 -16.78 -8.29
C GLY A 385 13.57 -15.43 -8.25
N GLU A 386 12.98 -14.39 -8.84
CA GLU A 386 13.44 -13.00 -8.71
C GLU A 386 12.71 -12.32 -7.56
N TYR A 387 13.44 -11.50 -6.81
CA TYR A 387 12.91 -10.78 -5.65
C TYR A 387 12.85 -9.28 -5.91
N SER A 388 11.85 -8.64 -5.35
CA SER A 388 11.65 -7.20 -5.39
C SER A 388 11.15 -6.68 -4.04
N TRP A 389 11.51 -5.44 -3.68
CA TRP A 389 11.00 -4.72 -2.53
C TRP A 389 9.78 -3.91 -2.94
N LEU A 390 8.58 -4.50 -2.91
CA LEU A 390 7.35 -3.85 -3.35
C LEU A 390 6.51 -3.30 -2.20
N ASP A 391 6.53 -3.98 -1.05
CA ASP A 391 5.78 -3.60 0.14
C ASP A 391 6.62 -2.71 1.05
N ASP A 392 5.97 -1.72 1.68
CA ASP A 392 6.65 -0.78 2.57
C ASP A 392 5.74 -0.32 3.72
N ILE A 393 6.41 0.18 4.77
CA ILE A 393 5.81 0.90 5.88
C ILE A 393 6.61 2.20 6.04
N ILE A 394 5.94 3.33 5.84
CA ILE A 394 6.55 4.65 5.84
C ILE A 394 5.91 5.56 6.89
N MET A 395 6.72 6.36 7.54
CA MET A 395 6.30 7.26 8.61
C MET A 395 6.98 8.62 8.50
N PRO A 396 6.33 9.74 8.93
CA PRO A 396 7.02 11.01 9.14
C PRO A 396 8.12 10.87 10.19
N ALA A 397 9.15 11.74 10.13
CA ALA A 397 10.25 11.73 11.08
C ALA A 397 9.78 11.77 12.54
N GLU A 398 8.78 12.62 12.85
CA GLU A 398 8.24 12.76 14.20
C GLU A 398 7.49 11.53 14.70
N SER A 399 6.90 10.74 13.79
CA SER A 399 6.24 9.47 14.13
C SER A 399 7.23 8.31 14.34
N LEU A 400 8.45 8.39 13.76
CA LEU A 400 9.45 7.34 13.89
C LEU A 400 9.89 7.08 15.33
N ARG A 401 9.83 8.08 16.23
CA ARG A 401 10.17 7.91 17.65
C ARG A 401 9.29 6.88 18.36
N TYR A 402 8.13 6.55 17.82
CA TYR A 402 7.23 5.54 18.35
C TYR A 402 7.48 4.14 17.76
N ALA A 403 8.24 4.04 16.67
CA ALA A 403 8.69 2.74 16.21
C ALA A 403 9.68 2.18 17.25
N TRP A 404 9.42 0.96 17.72
CA TRP A 404 10.25 0.32 18.72
C TRP A 404 11.69 0.23 18.19
N GLN A 405 12.62 0.92 18.83
CA GLN A 405 14.04 0.86 18.49
C GLN A 405 14.68 -0.35 19.17
N SER A 406 15.59 -1.01 18.46
CA SER A 406 16.41 -2.04 19.07
C SER A 406 17.30 -1.41 20.16
N ALA A 407 17.38 -2.05 21.33
CA ALA A 407 18.26 -1.61 22.41
C ALA A 407 19.76 -1.68 22.05
N TYR A 408 20.11 -2.28 20.90
CA TYR A 408 21.49 -2.60 20.52
C TYR A 408 22.04 -1.78 19.36
N SER A 409 21.19 -1.03 18.63
CA SER A 409 21.63 -0.26 17.47
C SER A 409 20.85 1.04 17.39
N GLU A 410 21.51 2.17 17.53
CA GLU A 410 20.91 3.46 17.23
C GLU A 410 20.39 3.49 15.78
N GLY A 411 19.12 3.89 15.59
CA GLY A 411 18.51 4.02 14.28
C GLY A 411 17.89 2.73 13.72
N GLU A 412 17.86 1.63 14.45
CA GLU A 412 17.09 0.45 14.06
C GLU A 412 15.66 0.49 14.61
N TYR A 413 14.69 0.17 13.75
CA TYR A 413 13.29 0.10 14.13
C TYR A 413 12.89 -1.36 14.36
N ALA A 414 11.95 -1.59 15.29
CA ALA A 414 11.34 -2.91 15.45
C ALA A 414 10.37 -3.19 14.30
N SER A 415 10.92 -3.48 13.15
CA SER A 415 10.22 -3.81 11.94
C SER A 415 10.81 -5.06 11.30
N GLY A 416 10.10 -5.70 10.41
CA GLY A 416 10.61 -6.88 9.75
C GLY A 416 9.69 -7.45 8.70
N VAL A 417 10.12 -8.59 8.20
CA VAL A 417 9.46 -9.36 7.14
C VAL A 417 9.16 -10.76 7.65
N VAL A 418 7.95 -11.25 7.47
CA VAL A 418 7.59 -12.66 7.63
C VAL A 418 7.42 -13.25 6.24
N ALA A 419 8.37 -14.13 5.86
CA ALA A 419 8.39 -14.72 4.55
C ALA A 419 7.11 -15.52 4.25
N ALA A 420 6.68 -15.47 3.00
CA ALA A 420 5.56 -16.25 2.53
C ALA A 420 5.94 -17.74 2.44
N PRO A 421 5.16 -18.67 3.08
CA PRO A 421 5.13 -20.03 2.58
C PRO A 421 4.58 -20.03 1.14
N GLU A 422 5.10 -20.88 0.29
CA GLU A 422 4.56 -21.02 -1.07
C GLU A 422 3.05 -21.32 -0.99
N GLY A 423 2.23 -20.55 -1.70
CA GLY A 423 0.80 -20.80 -1.87
C GLY A 423 -0.17 -19.76 -1.33
N ALA A 424 0.11 -19.09 -0.21
CA ALA A 424 -0.84 -18.14 0.36
C ALA A 424 -0.81 -16.77 -0.34
N SER A 425 0.38 -16.25 -0.61
CA SER A 425 0.62 -15.04 -1.38
C SER A 425 2.04 -15.07 -1.97
N ASP A 426 2.29 -14.36 -3.06
CA ASP A 426 3.61 -14.08 -3.60
C ASP A 426 4.30 -12.89 -2.90
N HIS A 427 3.59 -12.24 -1.99
CA HIS A 427 4.12 -11.20 -1.11
C HIS A 427 4.36 -11.74 0.30
N SER A 428 5.45 -11.32 0.92
CA SER A 428 5.74 -11.49 2.33
C SER A 428 4.94 -10.47 3.15
N LEU A 429 4.62 -10.81 4.40
CA LEU A 429 4.07 -9.86 5.34
C LEU A 429 5.20 -8.95 5.86
N VAL A 430 4.93 -7.65 5.94
CA VAL A 430 5.80 -6.68 6.59
C VAL A 430 5.14 -6.11 7.84
N TYR A 431 5.94 -5.76 8.86
CA TYR A 431 5.40 -5.25 10.13
C TYR A 431 6.28 -4.16 10.75
N VAL A 432 5.67 -3.35 11.61
CA VAL A 432 6.33 -2.45 12.56
C VAL A 432 5.66 -2.57 13.93
N ALA A 433 6.45 -2.55 14.99
CA ALA A 433 5.99 -2.49 16.36
C ALA A 433 6.15 -1.06 16.89
N LEU A 434 5.09 -0.50 17.48
CA LEU A 434 5.06 0.84 18.06
C LEU A 434 4.99 0.77 19.58
N ASN A 435 5.61 1.76 20.22
CA ASN A 435 5.62 1.90 21.68
C ASN A 435 5.64 3.38 22.09
N TRP A 436 4.95 3.74 23.22
CA TRP A 436 4.89 5.13 23.74
C TRP A 436 4.67 5.19 25.24
#